data_e5e87b6021dd1600398812c3290a172d
#
_entry.id   e5e87b6021dd1600398812c3290a172d
#
_cell.length_a   1.000
_cell.length_b   1.000
_cell.length_c   1.000
_cell.angle_alpha   90.00
_cell.angle_beta   90.00
_cell.angle_gamma   90.00
#
_symmetry.space_group_name_H-M   'P 1'
#
loop_
_entity.id
_entity.type
_entity.pdbx_description
1 polymer ?
#
loop_
_entity_poly.entity_id
_entity_poly.type
_entity_poly.pdbx_seq_one_letter_code
_entity_poly.pdbx_strand_id
1 'polypeptide(L)'
;TAMIAGLPKAPSSFNPLTNPPRALERRNYVLDRMLELGFISQADHAVATAQPITASRYAADIEVEAPYVAEMVRSEMVERYDQEAYTGGYSVYTTLVANEQTAANTAIRGALDAYSERHGYHGPETRLESLPSDPAALDALLADRTTVGSLRPSIVTAVEEKSARIYLGNDEYGTVRWEQMKWARPFVNTDRLGPAPKKAADIVKPGDLVRVKAVDVDKQKAWRLSQLPRAEGAFIALDPNSGAIRALVGGYDFYFSKFNRVTQAKRQPGSGFKAFIYSAALENGFTPASLINDAPVVFEDPSLEGAWRPENYSGKFFGPTRLRYALTKSRNLVSIRLLRSMGVEAALEHIAKFGFNPDELPHNLSLALGSADVTPLQMATGYAVLANGGYRVEPYVIERIEQAGSGVVFEAKPRLVCTDCPPASETANENGQADNGYAPRVLDQRNRFLMYSMMQDVIRQGTATRARELGRKDLAGKTGTTNDQRDAWFNGFNQHLVANAWVGFDDNSKLGRGEVGGKAALPAWMDFRRVALKDIPDEEPEMPPEIVTVRIDPATGAKATAATEGAVFEMFRTENAPGAAGYAASDDKGATTTPVAAPPAAARDLF
;
A
#
# COMPACT_ATOMS: atom_id res chain seq x y z
N THR A 1 -3.74 -26.93 40.30
CA THR A 1 -4.84 -27.92 40.45
C THR A 1 -6.05 -27.31 41.14
N ALA A 2 -5.94 -26.71 42.35
CA ALA A 2 -7.08 -26.11 43.07
C ALA A 2 -7.78 -24.97 42.32
N MET A 3 -7.02 -24.15 41.57
CA MET A 3 -7.54 -23.10 40.68
C MET A 3 -8.47 -23.73 39.61
N ILE A 4 -8.01 -24.78 38.94
CA ILE A 4 -8.75 -25.47 37.87
C ILE A 4 -10.02 -26.13 38.46
N ALA A 5 -9.92 -26.79 39.64
CA ALA A 5 -11.05 -27.39 40.32
C ALA A 5 -12.12 -26.37 40.77
N GLY A 6 -11.74 -25.11 40.92
CA GLY A 6 -12.65 -24.01 41.24
C GLY A 6 -13.49 -23.50 40.08
N LEU A 7 -13.03 -23.66 38.82
CA LEU A 7 -13.64 -23.08 37.61
C LEU A 7 -15.05 -23.60 37.29
N PRO A 8 -15.37 -24.91 37.41
CA PRO A 8 -16.67 -25.44 36.97
C PRO A 8 -17.89 -24.80 37.65
N LYS A 9 -17.74 -24.22 38.86
CA LYS A 9 -18.85 -23.59 39.58
C LYS A 9 -19.37 -22.32 38.89
N ALA A 10 -18.47 -21.49 38.38
CA ALA A 10 -18.79 -20.29 37.62
C ALA A 10 -17.57 -19.84 36.79
N PRO A 11 -17.38 -20.43 35.61
CA PRO A 11 -16.14 -20.27 34.83
C PRO A 11 -15.76 -18.82 34.54
N SER A 12 -16.71 -17.98 34.18
CA SER A 12 -16.47 -16.56 33.89
C SER A 12 -16.12 -15.75 35.16
N SER A 13 -16.80 -16.02 36.28
CA SER A 13 -16.62 -15.28 37.55
C SER A 13 -15.32 -15.62 38.25
N PHE A 14 -14.84 -16.87 38.11
CA PHE A 14 -13.61 -17.35 38.75
C PHE A 14 -12.44 -17.53 37.77
N ASN A 15 -12.54 -16.90 36.63
CA ASN A 15 -11.46 -16.94 35.62
C ASN A 15 -10.24 -16.17 36.13
N PRO A 16 -9.07 -16.85 36.27
CA PRO A 16 -7.88 -16.22 36.84
C PRO A 16 -7.23 -15.14 35.93
N LEU A 17 -7.64 -15.08 34.64
CA LEU A 17 -7.16 -14.07 33.68
C LEU A 17 -8.03 -12.80 33.69
N THR A 18 -9.36 -12.96 33.83
CA THR A 18 -10.29 -11.84 33.75
C THR A 18 -10.75 -11.34 35.12
N ASN A 19 -10.68 -12.17 36.13
CA ASN A 19 -11.07 -11.82 37.51
C ASN A 19 -10.13 -12.47 38.54
N PRO A 20 -8.86 -12.04 38.60
CA PRO A 20 -7.86 -12.61 39.51
C PRO A 20 -8.27 -12.63 40.99
N PRO A 21 -8.88 -11.56 41.57
CA PRO A 21 -9.25 -11.57 42.97
C PRO A 21 -10.25 -12.68 43.33
N ARG A 22 -11.33 -12.82 42.54
CA ARG A 22 -12.33 -13.91 42.77
C ARG A 22 -11.78 -15.31 42.48
N ALA A 23 -10.85 -15.42 41.53
CA ALA A 23 -10.17 -16.68 41.25
C ALA A 23 -9.29 -17.10 42.44
N LEU A 24 -8.60 -16.17 43.09
CA LEU A 24 -7.83 -16.42 44.34
C LEU A 24 -8.75 -16.86 45.50
N GLU A 25 -9.81 -16.13 45.74
CA GLU A 25 -10.81 -16.47 46.76
C GLU A 25 -11.32 -17.88 46.54
N ARG A 26 -11.71 -18.23 45.32
CA ARG A 26 -12.21 -19.56 45.00
C ARG A 26 -11.14 -20.64 45.11
N ARG A 27 -9.92 -20.38 44.68
CA ARG A 27 -8.78 -21.29 44.89
C ARG A 27 -8.56 -21.60 46.37
N ASN A 28 -8.53 -20.56 47.18
CA ASN A 28 -8.29 -20.71 48.61
C ASN A 28 -9.42 -21.49 49.29
N TYR A 29 -10.67 -21.20 48.95
CA TYR A 29 -11.80 -22.02 49.40
C TYR A 29 -11.62 -23.52 49.07
N VAL A 30 -11.14 -23.85 47.86
CA VAL A 30 -10.88 -25.27 47.49
C VAL A 30 -9.74 -25.85 48.35
N LEU A 31 -8.67 -25.07 48.57
CA LEU A 31 -7.55 -25.51 49.43
C LEU A 31 -7.97 -25.70 50.88
N ASP A 32 -8.80 -24.81 51.45
CA ASP A 32 -9.37 -24.95 52.79
C ASP A 32 -10.17 -26.24 52.91
N ARG A 33 -11.03 -26.53 51.94
CA ARG A 33 -11.81 -27.81 51.93
C ARG A 33 -10.94 -29.04 51.80
N MET A 34 -9.83 -28.97 51.03
CA MET A 34 -8.86 -30.06 50.90
C MET A 34 -8.14 -30.32 52.22
N LEU A 35 -7.80 -29.28 52.98
CA LEU A 35 -7.22 -29.39 54.30
C LEU A 35 -8.22 -30.01 55.30
N GLU A 36 -9.44 -29.46 55.38
CA GLU A 36 -10.49 -29.98 56.27
C GLU A 36 -10.82 -31.46 56.05
N LEU A 37 -10.76 -31.94 54.79
CA LEU A 37 -11.01 -33.33 54.41
C LEU A 37 -9.76 -34.19 54.46
N GLY A 38 -8.62 -33.68 54.90
CA GLY A 38 -7.37 -34.44 55.04
C GLY A 38 -6.66 -34.79 53.72
N PHE A 39 -7.03 -34.15 52.61
CA PHE A 39 -6.39 -34.39 51.29
C PHE A 39 -5.02 -33.74 51.18
N ILE A 40 -4.75 -32.70 51.95
CA ILE A 40 -3.45 -32.00 52.01
C ILE A 40 -3.07 -31.72 53.47
N SER A 41 -1.77 -31.61 53.74
CA SER A 41 -1.27 -31.24 55.07
C SER A 41 -1.39 -29.70 55.33
N GLN A 42 -1.28 -29.29 56.59
CA GLN A 42 -1.23 -27.89 56.99
C GLN A 42 -0.07 -27.15 56.29
N ALA A 43 1.08 -27.81 56.13
CA ALA A 43 2.25 -27.26 55.47
C ALA A 43 1.99 -27.04 53.97
N ASP A 44 1.37 -28.03 53.28
CA ASP A 44 1.02 -27.91 51.86
C ASP A 44 -0.02 -26.81 51.63
N HIS A 45 -1.01 -26.69 52.52
CA HIS A 45 -2.02 -25.63 52.46
C HIS A 45 -1.36 -24.25 52.53
N ALA A 46 -0.47 -24.05 53.51
CA ALA A 46 0.20 -22.76 53.69
C ALA A 46 1.04 -22.36 52.45
N VAL A 47 1.79 -23.34 51.90
CA VAL A 47 2.59 -23.11 50.67
C VAL A 47 1.68 -22.81 49.49
N ALA A 48 0.62 -23.60 49.27
CA ALA A 48 -0.26 -23.44 48.12
C ALA A 48 -1.08 -22.12 48.17
N THR A 49 -1.49 -21.70 49.35
CA THR A 49 -2.24 -20.43 49.54
C THR A 49 -1.36 -19.21 49.32
N ALA A 50 -0.07 -19.28 49.68
CA ALA A 50 0.89 -18.19 49.48
C ALA A 50 1.34 -18.01 48.01
N GLN A 51 1.11 -18.99 47.12
CA GLN A 51 1.53 -18.90 45.74
C GLN A 51 0.71 -17.85 44.96
N PRO A 52 1.35 -17.01 44.14
CA PRO A 52 0.65 -16.09 43.25
C PRO A 52 -0.10 -16.83 42.14
N ILE A 53 -1.02 -16.16 41.46
CA ILE A 53 -1.61 -16.68 40.22
C ILE A 53 -0.55 -16.66 39.14
N THR A 54 -0.29 -17.83 38.55
CA THR A 54 0.64 -18.01 37.42
C THR A 54 -0.11 -18.24 36.10
N ALA A 55 -1.45 -18.15 36.12
CA ALA A 55 -2.25 -18.31 34.93
C ALA A 55 -1.92 -17.21 33.92
N SER A 56 -1.56 -17.61 32.72
CA SER A 56 -1.35 -16.74 31.58
C SER A 56 -2.13 -17.27 30.37
N ARG A 57 -2.47 -16.39 29.46
CA ARG A 57 -3.06 -16.83 28.19
C ARG A 57 -1.97 -17.57 27.43
N TYR A 58 -2.13 -18.87 27.26
CA TYR A 58 -1.27 -19.63 26.36
C TYR A 58 -1.73 -19.29 24.93
N ALA A 59 -1.06 -18.36 24.32
CA ALA A 59 -1.13 -18.12 22.89
C ALA A 59 0.20 -18.58 22.31
N ALA A 60 0.20 -19.21 21.14
CA ALA A 60 1.43 -19.41 20.39
C ALA A 60 2.10 -18.04 20.19
N ASP A 61 3.41 -17.97 20.42
CA ASP A 61 4.17 -16.74 20.17
C ASP A 61 4.06 -16.41 18.68
N ILE A 62 3.41 -15.28 18.38
CA ILE A 62 3.29 -14.78 17.01
C ILE A 62 4.58 -14.02 16.71
N GLU A 63 5.48 -14.66 15.97
CA GLU A 63 6.76 -14.06 15.57
C GLU A 63 6.58 -12.96 14.53
N VAL A 64 5.57 -13.07 13.66
CA VAL A 64 5.28 -12.13 12.58
C VAL A 64 3.81 -11.75 12.56
N GLU A 65 3.52 -10.47 12.70
CA GLU A 65 2.16 -9.93 12.59
C GLU A 65 1.71 -9.90 11.12
N ALA A 66 0.91 -10.89 10.68
CA ALA A 66 0.40 -11.02 9.32
C ALA A 66 -1.06 -11.51 9.28
N PRO A 67 -2.01 -10.92 10.04
CA PRO A 67 -3.34 -11.47 10.20
C PRO A 67 -4.18 -11.46 8.92
N TYR A 68 -3.98 -10.51 8.00
CA TYR A 68 -4.64 -10.51 6.69
C TYR A 68 -4.22 -11.72 5.85
N VAL A 69 -2.93 -12.07 5.88
CA VAL A 69 -2.42 -13.26 5.18
C VAL A 69 -2.89 -14.53 5.86
N ALA A 70 -2.89 -14.57 7.20
CA ALA A 70 -3.43 -15.70 7.94
C ALA A 70 -4.90 -15.98 7.57
N GLU A 71 -5.72 -14.94 7.38
CA GLU A 71 -7.11 -15.10 6.92
C GLU A 71 -7.22 -15.56 5.47
N MET A 72 -6.34 -15.09 4.57
CA MET A 72 -6.26 -15.60 3.20
C MET A 72 -5.92 -17.09 3.19
N VAL A 73 -4.91 -17.50 3.96
CA VAL A 73 -4.51 -18.90 4.13
C VAL A 73 -5.64 -19.73 4.72
N ARG A 74 -6.29 -19.24 5.79
CA ARG A 74 -7.43 -19.91 6.40
C ARG A 74 -8.55 -20.17 5.38
N SER A 75 -8.88 -19.16 4.58
CA SER A 75 -9.92 -19.25 3.55
C SER A 75 -9.58 -20.30 2.49
N GLU A 76 -8.34 -20.28 1.99
CA GLU A 76 -7.86 -21.26 1.00
C GLU A 76 -7.79 -22.69 1.58
N MET A 77 -7.39 -22.83 2.85
CA MET A 77 -7.38 -24.13 3.53
C MET A 77 -8.79 -24.71 3.69
N VAL A 78 -9.78 -23.87 4.04
CA VAL A 78 -11.18 -24.29 4.11
C VAL A 78 -11.73 -24.67 2.73
N GLU A 79 -11.38 -23.95 1.68
CA GLU A 79 -11.76 -24.30 0.32
C GLU A 79 -11.18 -25.66 -0.13
N ARG A 80 -9.93 -25.97 0.25
CA ARG A 80 -9.24 -27.21 -0.13
C ARG A 80 -9.64 -28.42 0.72
N TYR A 81 -9.85 -28.24 2.03
CA TYR A 81 -9.97 -29.32 3.01
C TYR A 81 -11.24 -29.23 3.87
N ASP A 82 -12.13 -28.30 3.59
CA ASP A 82 -13.38 -28.06 4.34
C ASP A 82 -13.15 -28.04 5.87
N GLN A 83 -13.94 -28.76 6.63
CA GLN A 83 -13.83 -28.83 8.11
C GLN A 83 -12.50 -29.46 8.59
N GLU A 84 -11.89 -30.29 7.78
CA GLU A 84 -10.60 -30.92 8.10
C GLU A 84 -9.47 -29.89 8.19
N ALA A 85 -9.61 -28.72 7.55
CA ALA A 85 -8.67 -27.60 7.70
C ALA A 85 -8.37 -27.23 9.15
N TYR A 86 -9.35 -27.45 10.06
CA TYR A 86 -9.20 -27.13 11.50
C TYR A 86 -8.76 -28.31 12.37
N THR A 87 -8.94 -29.55 11.91
CA THR A 87 -8.74 -30.75 12.73
C THR A 87 -7.67 -31.70 12.19
N GLY A 88 -7.26 -31.52 10.93
CA GLY A 88 -6.35 -32.43 10.22
C GLY A 88 -4.86 -32.27 10.58
N GLY A 89 -4.51 -31.35 11.50
CA GLY A 89 -3.12 -31.16 11.94
C GLY A 89 -2.20 -30.61 10.85
N TYR A 90 -2.69 -29.63 10.08
CA TYR A 90 -1.95 -28.99 9.01
C TYR A 90 -0.97 -27.92 9.50
N SER A 91 0.21 -27.87 8.88
CA SER A 91 1.17 -26.77 8.96
C SER A 91 1.28 -26.14 7.57
N VAL A 92 0.99 -24.83 7.48
CA VAL A 92 1.01 -24.11 6.21
C VAL A 92 2.19 -23.14 6.18
N TYR A 93 3.07 -23.34 5.23
CA TYR A 93 4.22 -22.48 4.97
C TYR A 93 3.88 -21.47 3.89
N THR A 94 4.16 -20.20 4.14
CA THR A 94 3.84 -19.11 3.22
C THR A 94 5.09 -18.49 2.63
N THR A 95 4.90 -17.75 1.53
CA THR A 95 5.97 -17.02 0.83
C THR A 95 6.38 -15.72 1.55
N LEU A 96 5.76 -15.38 2.68
CA LEU A 96 6.06 -14.15 3.43
C LEU A 96 7.50 -14.12 3.93
N VAL A 97 8.10 -12.94 3.87
CA VAL A 97 9.41 -12.65 4.43
C VAL A 97 9.23 -11.81 5.68
N ALA A 98 9.62 -12.35 6.85
CA ALA A 98 9.29 -11.81 8.16
C ALA A 98 9.68 -10.33 8.36
N ASN A 99 10.90 -9.96 7.99
CA ASN A 99 11.37 -8.57 8.10
C ASN A 99 10.66 -7.63 7.12
N GLU A 100 10.28 -8.11 5.92
CA GLU A 100 9.54 -7.34 4.93
C GLU A 100 8.08 -7.13 5.37
N GLN A 101 7.43 -8.17 5.92
CA GLN A 101 6.09 -8.05 6.47
C GLN A 101 6.05 -7.05 7.63
N THR A 102 7.02 -7.12 8.53
CA THR A 102 7.14 -6.17 9.66
C THR A 102 7.37 -4.74 9.15
N ALA A 103 8.23 -4.59 8.13
CA ALA A 103 8.49 -3.29 7.50
C ALA A 103 7.23 -2.73 6.82
N ALA A 104 6.43 -3.57 6.13
CA ALA A 104 5.20 -3.16 5.49
C ALA A 104 4.14 -2.71 6.51
N ASN A 105 3.96 -3.44 7.62
CA ASN A 105 3.06 -3.04 8.72
C ASN A 105 3.45 -1.67 9.27
N THR A 106 4.75 -1.49 9.57
CA THR A 106 5.28 -0.23 10.12
C THR A 106 5.12 0.92 9.13
N ALA A 107 5.39 0.69 7.86
CA ALA A 107 5.35 1.68 6.80
C ALA A 107 3.93 2.21 6.55
N ILE A 108 2.93 1.32 6.45
CA ILE A 108 1.53 1.72 6.26
C ILE A 108 1.00 2.45 7.49
N ARG A 109 1.23 1.92 8.69
CA ARG A 109 0.80 2.60 9.93
C ARG A 109 1.44 3.98 10.04
N GLY A 110 2.74 4.09 9.73
CA GLY A 110 3.44 5.37 9.74
C GLY A 110 2.88 6.39 8.75
N ALA A 111 2.54 5.96 7.53
CA ALA A 111 1.93 6.84 6.52
C ALA A 111 0.54 7.33 6.92
N LEU A 112 -0.30 6.45 7.50
CA LEU A 112 -1.64 6.79 7.97
C LEU A 112 -1.62 7.67 9.22
N ASP A 113 -0.71 7.43 10.15
CA ASP A 113 -0.45 8.30 11.30
C ASP A 113 -0.03 9.70 10.83
N ALA A 114 0.94 9.76 9.90
CA ALA A 114 1.41 11.02 9.36
C ALA A 114 0.33 11.78 8.58
N TYR A 115 -0.56 11.06 7.87
CA TYR A 115 -1.75 11.64 7.25
C TYR A 115 -2.67 12.24 8.32
N SER A 116 -3.02 11.47 9.34
CA SER A 116 -3.87 11.91 10.46
C SER A 116 -3.33 13.17 11.14
N GLU A 117 -2.02 13.19 11.44
CA GLU A 117 -1.39 14.36 12.07
C GLU A 117 -1.43 15.61 11.18
N ARG A 118 -1.27 15.46 9.85
CA ARG A 118 -1.35 16.59 8.91
C ARG A 118 -2.74 17.19 8.80
N HIS A 119 -3.77 16.38 9.02
CA HIS A 119 -5.17 16.80 8.89
C HIS A 119 -5.82 17.22 10.22
N GLY A 120 -5.10 17.04 11.33
CA GLY A 120 -5.52 17.56 12.64
C GLY A 120 -6.16 16.52 13.55
N TYR A 121 -6.36 16.93 14.77
CA TYR A 121 -6.88 16.12 15.84
C TYR A 121 -8.41 16.19 15.91
N HIS A 122 -9.07 15.04 15.88
CA HIS A 122 -10.53 14.92 15.93
C HIS A 122 -11.12 15.01 17.35
N GLY A 123 -10.25 15.15 18.36
CA GLY A 123 -10.64 15.13 19.76
C GLY A 123 -10.50 13.75 20.41
N PRO A 124 -10.87 13.65 21.71
CA PRO A 124 -10.90 12.38 22.41
C PRO A 124 -11.99 11.45 21.85
N GLU A 125 -11.81 10.13 21.96
CA GLU A 125 -12.85 9.17 21.58
C GLU A 125 -14.11 9.31 22.44
N THR A 126 -13.91 9.61 23.71
CA THR A 126 -14.98 9.83 24.68
C THR A 126 -14.47 10.79 25.75
N ARG A 127 -15.37 11.57 26.34
CA ARG A 127 -15.10 12.37 27.52
C ARG A 127 -15.98 11.92 28.67
N LEU A 128 -15.34 11.55 29.77
CA LEU A 128 -16.04 11.18 31.00
C LEU A 128 -16.64 12.42 31.67
N GLU A 129 -17.85 12.28 32.20
CA GLU A 129 -18.50 13.37 33.00
C GLU A 129 -17.77 13.59 34.32
N SER A 130 -17.27 12.51 34.93
CA SER A 130 -16.47 12.55 36.15
C SER A 130 -15.31 11.55 36.04
N LEU A 131 -14.13 11.93 36.52
CA LEU A 131 -12.95 11.07 36.52
C LEU A 131 -12.92 10.26 37.83
N PRO A 132 -13.03 8.92 37.80
CA PRO A 132 -12.85 8.08 38.98
C PRO A 132 -11.43 8.23 39.56
N SER A 133 -11.34 8.20 40.91
CA SER A 133 -10.05 8.16 41.60
C SER A 133 -9.51 6.75 41.82
N ASP A 134 -10.38 5.75 41.75
CA ASP A 134 -10.05 4.34 41.95
C ASP A 134 -9.47 3.73 40.65
N PRO A 135 -8.25 3.16 40.68
CA PRO A 135 -7.65 2.46 39.52
C PRO A 135 -8.51 1.34 38.94
N ALA A 136 -9.22 0.58 39.76
CA ALA A 136 -10.09 -0.49 39.27
C ALA A 136 -11.28 0.04 38.45
N ALA A 137 -11.81 1.21 38.79
CA ALA A 137 -12.84 1.88 37.99
C ALA A 137 -12.27 2.43 36.67
N LEU A 138 -11.03 2.90 36.65
CA LEU A 138 -10.33 3.31 35.42
C LEU A 138 -10.05 2.11 34.50
N ASP A 139 -9.66 0.95 35.08
CA ASP A 139 -9.47 -0.30 34.32
C ASP A 139 -10.78 -0.77 33.67
N ALA A 140 -11.88 -0.68 34.38
CA ALA A 140 -13.20 -1.04 33.84
C ALA A 140 -13.59 -0.20 32.62
N LEU A 141 -13.22 1.09 32.60
CA LEU A 141 -13.45 2.00 31.47
C LEU A 141 -12.57 1.69 30.25
N LEU A 142 -11.42 1.06 30.46
CA LEU A 142 -10.51 0.62 29.38
C LEU A 142 -10.75 -0.82 28.92
N ALA A 143 -11.50 -1.62 29.69
CA ALA A 143 -11.65 -3.07 29.46
C ALA A 143 -12.20 -3.41 28.07
N ASP A 144 -13.13 -2.61 27.54
CA ASP A 144 -13.71 -2.80 26.20
C ASP A 144 -12.95 -2.06 25.08
N ARG A 145 -11.80 -1.45 25.40
CA ARG A 145 -11.00 -0.67 24.46
C ARG A 145 -9.72 -1.43 24.08
N THR A 146 -9.73 -2.05 22.92
CA THR A 146 -8.54 -2.77 22.43
C THR A 146 -7.47 -1.82 21.93
N THR A 147 -6.20 -2.23 22.04
CA THR A 147 -5.10 -1.60 21.33
C THR A 147 -5.28 -1.85 19.83
N VAL A 148 -5.15 -0.81 19.00
CA VAL A 148 -5.25 -0.87 17.54
C VAL A 148 -3.87 -0.57 16.96
N GLY A 149 -3.24 -1.57 16.36
CA GLY A 149 -1.83 -1.47 15.97
C GLY A 149 -0.94 -1.12 17.17
N SER A 150 -0.31 0.06 17.13
CA SER A 150 0.50 0.60 18.23
C SER A 150 -0.24 1.61 19.11
N LEU A 151 -1.53 1.87 18.83
CA LEU A 151 -2.33 2.89 19.50
C LEU A 151 -3.02 2.31 20.75
N ARG A 152 -2.45 2.58 21.91
CA ARG A 152 -2.98 2.13 23.20
C ARG A 152 -4.06 3.10 23.71
N PRO A 153 -5.23 2.63 24.15
CA PRO A 153 -6.22 3.47 24.80
C PRO A 153 -5.69 3.95 26.15
N SER A 154 -6.02 5.18 26.51
CA SER A 154 -5.60 5.75 27.79
C SER A 154 -6.58 6.84 28.25
N ILE A 155 -6.62 7.11 29.56
CA ILE A 155 -7.45 8.14 30.16
C ILE A 155 -6.55 9.28 30.66
N VAL A 156 -6.84 10.51 30.27
CA VAL A 156 -6.14 11.68 30.79
C VAL A 156 -6.57 11.92 32.25
N THR A 157 -5.62 11.84 33.19
CA THR A 157 -5.90 11.99 34.63
C THR A 157 -5.58 13.38 35.15
N ALA A 158 -4.60 14.07 34.56
CA ALA A 158 -4.26 15.45 34.92
C ALA A 158 -3.67 16.18 33.71
N VAL A 159 -3.82 17.49 33.66
CA VAL A 159 -3.29 18.35 32.62
C VAL A 159 -2.56 19.52 33.25
N GLU A 160 -1.30 19.70 32.88
CA GLU A 160 -0.46 20.83 33.24
C GLU A 160 -0.30 21.76 32.03
N GLU A 161 0.49 22.81 32.15
CA GLU A 161 0.67 23.75 31.05
C GLU A 161 1.27 23.10 29.80
N LYS A 162 2.28 22.23 29.96
CA LYS A 162 3.07 21.61 28.87
C LYS A 162 3.10 20.08 28.95
N SER A 163 2.20 19.48 29.68
CA SER A 163 2.10 18.03 29.78
C SER A 163 0.68 17.56 30.13
N ALA A 164 0.42 16.30 29.87
CA ALA A 164 -0.78 15.58 30.33
C ALA A 164 -0.37 14.25 30.93
N ARG A 165 -0.86 13.95 32.13
CA ARG A 165 -0.71 12.65 32.76
C ARG A 165 -1.81 11.72 32.26
N ILE A 166 -1.45 10.51 31.91
CA ILE A 166 -2.35 9.50 31.34
C ILE A 166 -2.31 8.23 32.19
N TYR A 167 -3.45 7.55 32.26
CA TYR A 167 -3.61 6.22 32.82
C TYR A 167 -3.71 5.22 31.67
N LEU A 168 -2.93 4.14 31.75
CA LEU A 168 -2.75 3.16 30.67
C LEU A 168 -3.35 1.79 30.99
N GLY A 169 -3.98 1.64 32.17
CA GLY A 169 -4.49 0.38 32.70
C GLY A 169 -3.48 -0.32 33.62
N ASN A 170 -4.00 -1.21 34.51
CA ASN A 170 -3.20 -1.99 35.45
C ASN A 170 -2.27 -1.14 36.34
N ASP A 171 -2.77 -0.01 36.83
CA ASP A 171 -2.04 0.97 37.65
C ASP A 171 -0.79 1.55 36.95
N GLU A 172 -0.70 1.43 35.61
CA GLU A 172 0.36 2.04 34.81
C GLU A 172 -0.01 3.49 34.45
N TYR A 173 0.89 4.42 34.75
CA TYR A 173 0.75 5.83 34.40
C TYR A 173 1.87 6.24 33.43
N GLY A 174 1.56 7.23 32.62
CA GLY A 174 2.49 7.84 31.67
C GLY A 174 2.33 9.35 31.61
N THR A 175 3.23 10.00 30.90
CA THR A 175 3.14 11.44 30.63
C THR A 175 3.34 11.70 29.15
N VAL A 176 2.41 12.45 28.56
CA VAL A 176 2.54 13.01 27.22
C VAL A 176 3.05 14.44 27.36
N ARG A 177 4.28 14.68 26.89
CA ARG A 177 4.91 16.01 26.94
C ARG A 177 4.43 16.87 25.78
N TRP A 178 4.57 18.18 25.89
CA TRP A 178 4.16 19.16 24.87
C TRP A 178 4.62 18.81 23.47
N GLU A 179 5.91 18.47 23.30
CA GLU A 179 6.49 18.12 21.99
C GLU A 179 5.79 16.93 21.32
N GLN A 180 5.16 16.07 22.12
CA GLN A 180 4.47 14.86 21.67
C GLN A 180 2.96 15.07 21.43
N MET A 181 2.42 16.28 21.72
CA MET A 181 1.01 16.59 21.52
C MET A 181 0.75 17.90 20.76
N LYS A 182 1.72 18.81 20.64
CA LYS A 182 1.54 20.14 20.02
C LYS A 182 1.08 20.11 18.56
N TRP A 183 1.22 18.96 17.88
CA TRP A 183 0.72 18.75 16.54
C TRP A 183 -0.81 18.80 16.45
N ALA A 184 -1.51 18.50 17.56
CA ALA A 184 -2.94 18.24 17.65
C ALA A 184 -3.79 19.51 17.50
N ARG A 185 -3.66 20.17 16.35
CA ARG A 185 -4.57 21.25 15.94
C ARG A 185 -5.96 20.67 15.70
N PRO A 186 -7.05 21.32 16.08
CA PRO A 186 -8.40 20.82 15.83
C PRO A 186 -8.64 20.57 14.34
N PHE A 187 -9.19 19.40 13.99
CA PHE A 187 -9.71 19.13 12.66
C PHE A 187 -10.93 20.02 12.39
N VAL A 188 -10.98 20.69 11.24
CA VAL A 188 -12.14 21.43 10.75
C VAL A 188 -12.75 20.73 9.54
N ASN A 189 -11.92 20.46 8.53
CA ASN A 189 -12.20 19.59 7.38
C ASN A 189 -10.88 19.15 6.75
N THR A 190 -10.93 18.33 5.69
CA THR A 190 -9.73 17.78 5.04
C THR A 190 -8.75 18.82 4.49
N ASP A 191 -9.21 20.06 4.28
CA ASP A 191 -8.38 21.14 3.73
C ASP A 191 -8.04 22.23 4.75
N ARG A 192 -8.63 22.17 5.98
CA ARG A 192 -8.48 23.24 6.96
C ARG A 192 -8.34 22.72 8.38
N LEU A 193 -7.33 23.24 9.09
CA LEU A 193 -7.09 23.04 10.51
C LEU A 193 -7.59 24.22 11.33
N GLY A 194 -7.96 23.95 12.57
CA GLY A 194 -8.21 24.97 13.58
C GLY A 194 -6.92 25.70 14.02
N PRO A 195 -7.01 26.59 15.00
CA PRO A 195 -5.85 27.31 15.52
C PRO A 195 -4.82 26.36 16.15
N ALA A 196 -3.55 26.77 16.13
CA ALA A 196 -2.50 25.99 16.79
C ALA A 196 -2.70 26.06 18.33
N PRO A 197 -2.63 24.93 19.05
CA PRO A 197 -2.74 24.92 20.50
C PRO A 197 -1.52 25.63 21.13
N LYS A 198 -1.71 26.26 22.27
CA LYS A 198 -0.68 26.99 23.03
C LYS A 198 -0.27 26.27 24.32
N LYS A 199 -1.17 25.47 24.87
CA LYS A 199 -1.00 24.68 26.10
C LYS A 199 -1.72 23.35 26.00
N ALA A 200 -1.38 22.39 26.85
CA ALA A 200 -1.97 21.06 26.83
C ALA A 200 -3.49 21.06 27.03
N ALA A 201 -4.02 21.98 27.85
CA ALA A 201 -5.45 22.14 28.07
C ALA A 201 -6.26 22.61 26.83
N ASP A 202 -5.58 23.12 25.80
CA ASP A 202 -6.23 23.43 24.51
C ASP A 202 -6.52 22.16 23.70
N ILE A 203 -5.85 21.02 24.04
CA ILE A 203 -5.90 19.75 23.31
C ILE A 203 -6.72 18.70 24.05
N VAL A 204 -6.41 18.47 25.35
CA VAL A 204 -7.02 17.45 26.19
C VAL A 204 -7.41 17.98 27.55
N LYS A 205 -8.35 17.29 28.23
CA LYS A 205 -8.81 17.61 29.58
C LYS A 205 -8.80 16.33 30.42
N PRO A 206 -8.75 16.46 31.77
CA PRO A 206 -8.97 15.30 32.65
C PRO A 206 -10.29 14.62 32.30
N GLY A 207 -10.31 13.31 32.27
CA GLY A 207 -11.45 12.49 31.84
C GLY A 207 -11.54 12.21 30.34
N ASP A 208 -10.66 12.79 29.53
CA ASP A 208 -10.61 12.45 28.09
C ASP A 208 -10.02 11.04 27.89
N LEU A 209 -10.72 10.21 27.13
CA LEU A 209 -10.22 8.94 26.63
C LEU A 209 -9.55 9.20 25.28
N VAL A 210 -8.26 8.93 25.20
CA VAL A 210 -7.40 9.23 24.04
C VAL A 210 -6.58 8.02 23.62
N ARG A 211 -6.00 8.07 22.43
CA ARG A 211 -4.99 7.11 21.98
C ARG A 211 -3.60 7.69 22.15
N VAL A 212 -2.71 6.83 22.61
CA VAL A 212 -1.27 7.15 22.68
C VAL A 212 -0.44 6.03 22.08
N LYS A 213 0.72 6.39 21.54
CA LYS A 213 1.71 5.40 21.11
C LYS A 213 3.04 5.63 21.82
N ALA A 214 3.75 4.53 22.07
CA ALA A 214 5.10 4.61 22.58
C ALA A 214 6.02 5.13 21.47
N VAL A 215 6.90 6.04 21.82
CA VAL A 215 7.94 6.58 20.94
C VAL A 215 9.25 6.64 21.70
N ASP A 216 10.37 6.51 20.98
CA ASP A 216 11.68 6.72 21.54
C ASP A 216 12.05 8.21 21.40
N VAL A 217 12.34 8.84 22.53
CA VAL A 217 12.87 10.20 22.59
C VAL A 217 14.17 10.16 23.40
N ASP A 218 15.29 10.46 22.77
CA ASP A 218 16.63 10.42 23.41
C ASP A 218 16.95 9.08 24.09
N LYS A 219 16.57 7.97 23.43
CA LYS A 219 16.70 6.59 23.95
C LYS A 219 15.87 6.31 25.22
N GLN A 220 14.84 7.11 25.47
CA GLN A 220 13.89 6.88 26.54
C GLN A 220 12.48 6.70 25.98
N LYS A 221 11.75 5.72 26.51
CA LYS A 221 10.35 5.51 26.19
C LYS A 221 9.53 6.72 26.61
N ALA A 222 8.84 7.32 25.66
CA ALA A 222 7.90 8.41 25.86
C ALA A 222 6.56 8.08 25.24
N TRP A 223 5.51 8.82 25.64
CA TRP A 223 4.17 8.66 25.07
C TRP A 223 3.85 9.85 24.16
N ARG A 224 3.36 9.54 22.96
CA ARG A 224 2.88 10.52 21.99
C ARG A 224 1.36 10.42 21.86
N LEU A 225 0.67 11.56 21.95
CA LEU A 225 -0.75 11.65 21.62
C LEU A 225 -0.97 11.20 20.17
N SER A 226 -1.96 10.38 19.95
CA SER A 226 -2.35 9.89 18.65
C SER A 226 -3.88 9.80 18.53
N GLN A 227 -4.38 9.28 17.44
CA GLN A 227 -5.79 9.03 17.19
C GLN A 227 -5.95 7.87 16.21
N LEU A 228 -7.11 7.23 16.18
CA LEU A 228 -7.41 6.22 15.16
C LEU A 228 -7.46 6.91 13.80
N PRO A 229 -6.69 6.40 12.80
CA PRO A 229 -6.75 6.94 11.46
C PRO A 229 -8.16 6.77 10.87
N ARG A 230 -8.64 7.77 10.18
CA ARG A 230 -9.88 7.67 9.39
C ARG A 230 -9.59 7.24 7.95
N ALA A 231 -8.44 7.62 7.43
CA ALA A 231 -7.94 7.12 6.16
C ALA A 231 -7.41 5.70 6.34
N GLU A 232 -7.54 4.91 5.28
CA GLU A 232 -7.10 3.55 5.21
C GLU A 232 -5.93 3.40 4.22
N GLY A 233 -5.23 2.28 4.31
CA GLY A 233 -4.10 2.00 3.44
C GLY A 233 -4.00 0.53 3.08
N ALA A 234 -3.35 0.25 1.97
CA ALA A 234 -2.99 -1.09 1.55
C ALA A 234 -1.54 -1.12 1.08
N PHE A 235 -0.88 -2.23 1.34
CA PHE A 235 0.48 -2.45 0.88
C PHE A 235 0.66 -3.89 0.43
N ILE A 236 1.33 -4.08 -0.72
CA ILE A 236 1.70 -5.41 -1.21
C ILE A 236 3.11 -5.36 -1.79
N ALA A 237 3.89 -6.39 -1.51
CA ALA A 237 5.17 -6.65 -2.14
C ALA A 237 5.20 -8.05 -2.76
N LEU A 238 5.70 -8.14 -4.00
CA LEU A 238 5.81 -9.37 -4.79
C LEU A 238 7.26 -9.59 -5.22
N ASP A 239 7.68 -10.84 -5.25
CA ASP A 239 8.81 -11.27 -6.05
C ASP A 239 8.38 -11.28 -7.53
N PRO A 240 8.97 -10.45 -8.41
CA PRO A 240 8.54 -10.36 -9.79
C PRO A 240 8.91 -11.60 -10.62
N ASN A 241 9.81 -12.45 -10.15
CA ASN A 241 10.28 -13.62 -10.92
C ASN A 241 9.49 -14.89 -10.64
N SER A 242 8.79 -14.94 -9.50
CA SER A 242 7.98 -16.11 -9.11
C SER A 242 6.51 -15.77 -8.88
N GLY A 243 6.17 -14.50 -8.60
CA GLY A 243 4.85 -14.12 -8.15
C GLY A 243 4.62 -14.30 -6.64
N ALA A 244 5.62 -14.77 -5.89
CA ALA A 244 5.51 -14.97 -4.45
C ALA A 244 5.17 -13.67 -3.73
N ILE A 245 4.12 -13.67 -2.90
CA ILE A 245 3.74 -12.54 -2.05
C ILE A 245 4.71 -12.50 -0.87
N ARG A 246 5.56 -11.47 -0.80
CA ARG A 246 6.60 -11.30 0.23
C ARG A 246 6.11 -10.53 1.44
N ALA A 247 5.19 -9.60 1.23
CA ALA A 247 4.51 -8.85 2.30
C ALA A 247 3.13 -8.39 1.84
N LEU A 248 2.14 -8.38 2.75
CA LEU A 248 0.79 -7.92 2.47
C LEU A 248 0.16 -7.30 3.71
N VAL A 249 -0.37 -6.08 3.56
CA VAL A 249 -1.09 -5.34 4.61
C VAL A 249 -2.37 -4.78 4.03
N GLY A 250 -3.52 -5.25 4.51
CA GLY A 250 -4.85 -4.87 3.99
C GLY A 250 -5.50 -3.67 4.68
N GLY A 251 -4.87 -3.07 5.69
CA GLY A 251 -5.41 -1.93 6.45
C GLY A 251 -4.51 -1.56 7.62
N TYR A 252 -4.93 -0.60 8.45
CA TYR A 252 -4.17 -0.18 9.62
C TYR A 252 -4.04 -1.28 10.67
N ASP A 253 -5.13 -2.02 10.93
CA ASP A 253 -5.19 -3.12 11.88
C ASP A 253 -6.32 -4.09 11.50
N PHE A 254 -6.02 -5.40 11.46
CA PHE A 254 -6.97 -6.43 11.05
C PHE A 254 -8.17 -6.56 12.00
N TYR A 255 -7.92 -6.44 13.31
CA TYR A 255 -8.99 -6.59 14.30
C TYR A 255 -9.91 -5.37 14.34
N PHE A 256 -9.42 -4.23 13.86
CA PHE A 256 -10.23 -3.02 13.66
C PHE A 256 -11.02 -3.08 12.35
N SER A 257 -10.41 -3.58 11.25
CA SER A 257 -11.07 -3.78 9.96
C SER A 257 -10.54 -5.04 9.29
N LYS A 258 -11.39 -6.07 9.16
CA LYS A 258 -11.06 -7.33 8.48
C LYS A 258 -11.04 -7.24 6.97
N PHE A 259 -11.50 -6.14 6.40
CA PHE A 259 -11.55 -5.92 4.96
C PHE A 259 -10.14 -5.80 4.40
N ASN A 260 -9.74 -6.82 3.60
CA ASN A 260 -8.41 -6.86 2.98
C ASN A 260 -8.40 -5.99 1.71
N ARG A 261 -7.96 -4.75 1.84
CA ARG A 261 -7.96 -3.79 0.73
C ARG A 261 -7.00 -4.16 -0.40
N VAL A 262 -6.02 -5.04 -0.16
CA VAL A 262 -5.12 -5.51 -1.22
C VAL A 262 -5.85 -6.37 -2.24
N THR A 263 -6.79 -7.22 -1.80
CA THR A 263 -7.47 -8.19 -2.65
C THR A 263 -8.93 -7.84 -2.94
N GLN A 264 -9.57 -7.04 -2.06
CA GLN A 264 -11.01 -6.80 -2.10
C GLN A 264 -11.40 -5.37 -2.52
N ALA A 265 -10.54 -4.37 -2.26
CA ALA A 265 -10.87 -2.99 -2.63
C ALA A 265 -10.55 -2.73 -4.10
N LYS A 266 -11.59 -2.54 -4.91
CA LYS A 266 -11.46 -2.03 -6.28
C LYS A 266 -11.42 -0.50 -6.23
N ARG A 267 -10.28 0.09 -6.63
CA ARG A 267 -10.01 1.54 -6.55
C ARG A 267 -9.38 2.03 -7.83
N GLN A 268 -9.61 3.29 -8.15
CA GLN A 268 -9.02 3.89 -9.35
C GLN A 268 -7.51 4.12 -9.14
N PRO A 269 -6.63 3.53 -9.97
CA PRO A 269 -5.18 3.72 -9.87
C PRO A 269 -4.73 5.11 -10.33
N GLY A 270 -5.62 5.87 -10.96
CA GLY A 270 -5.30 7.16 -11.51
C GLY A 270 -4.09 7.10 -12.45
N SER A 271 -3.20 8.06 -12.35
CA SER A 271 -1.99 8.10 -13.19
C SER A 271 -1.02 6.91 -13.02
N GLY A 272 -1.24 6.01 -12.05
CA GLY A 272 -0.51 4.73 -11.96
C GLY A 272 -0.76 3.85 -13.17
N PHE A 273 -1.94 3.93 -13.77
CA PHE A 273 -2.33 3.14 -14.94
C PHE A 273 -1.62 3.57 -16.24
N LYS A 274 -1.06 4.78 -16.29
CA LYS A 274 -0.33 5.30 -17.45
C LYS A 274 0.85 4.43 -17.88
N ALA A 275 1.45 3.65 -16.98
CA ALA A 275 2.51 2.71 -17.31
C ALA A 275 2.07 1.74 -18.42
N PHE A 276 0.86 1.22 -18.35
CA PHE A 276 0.31 0.27 -19.32
C PHE A 276 -0.07 0.95 -20.64
N ILE A 277 -0.63 2.16 -20.57
CA ILE A 277 -0.98 2.98 -21.76
C ILE A 277 0.27 3.34 -22.56
N TYR A 278 1.36 3.74 -21.88
CA TYR A 278 2.61 4.11 -22.56
C TYR A 278 3.34 2.88 -23.11
N SER A 279 3.24 1.72 -22.43
CA SER A 279 3.72 0.46 -22.96
C SER A 279 2.97 0.08 -24.26
N ALA A 280 1.63 0.23 -24.27
CA ALA A 280 0.83 0.04 -25.48
C ALA A 280 1.27 0.96 -26.63
N ALA A 281 1.55 2.22 -26.30
CA ALA A 281 2.01 3.18 -27.31
C ALA A 281 3.35 2.78 -27.94
N LEU A 282 4.31 2.31 -27.14
CA LEU A 282 5.60 1.82 -27.65
C LEU A 282 5.43 0.61 -28.59
N GLU A 283 4.42 -0.25 -28.36
CA GLU A 283 4.09 -1.33 -29.32
C GLU A 283 3.43 -0.80 -30.60
N ASN A 284 2.71 0.30 -30.51
CA ASN A 284 2.06 0.95 -31.66
C ASN A 284 2.97 1.94 -32.40
N GLY A 285 4.30 1.79 -32.29
CA GLY A 285 5.29 2.54 -33.05
C GLY A 285 5.66 3.92 -32.50
N PHE A 286 5.07 4.34 -31.36
CA PHE A 286 5.54 5.53 -30.66
C PHE A 286 6.90 5.27 -30.01
N THR A 287 7.66 6.35 -29.81
CA THR A 287 8.99 6.31 -29.21
C THR A 287 9.05 7.21 -27.97
N PRO A 288 10.03 7.05 -27.09
CA PRO A 288 10.22 7.99 -25.98
C PRO A 288 10.39 9.44 -26.41
N ALA A 289 10.83 9.67 -27.65
CA ALA A 289 11.00 10.99 -28.27
C ALA A 289 9.76 11.52 -28.99
N SER A 290 8.74 10.70 -29.27
CA SER A 290 7.52 11.13 -29.95
C SER A 290 6.89 12.33 -29.26
N LEU A 291 6.54 13.35 -30.04
CA LEU A 291 5.93 14.59 -29.55
C LEU A 291 4.41 14.50 -29.61
N ILE A 292 3.77 14.73 -28.50
CA ILE A 292 2.30 14.86 -28.39
C ILE A 292 1.99 16.23 -27.79
N ASN A 293 1.01 16.93 -28.38
CA ASN A 293 0.67 18.27 -27.95
C ASN A 293 -0.07 18.28 -26.61
N ASP A 294 0.54 18.89 -25.59
CA ASP A 294 -0.08 19.14 -24.28
C ASP A 294 -0.87 20.45 -24.32
N ALA A 295 -2.03 20.43 -24.97
CA ALA A 295 -2.89 21.57 -25.22
C ALA A 295 -4.35 21.25 -24.79
N PRO A 296 -5.18 22.25 -24.53
CA PRO A 296 -6.60 22.06 -24.23
C PRO A 296 -7.29 21.18 -25.27
N VAL A 297 -8.20 20.37 -24.83
CA VAL A 297 -9.01 19.51 -25.68
C VAL A 297 -10.40 19.38 -25.09
N VAL A 298 -11.39 19.33 -25.97
CA VAL A 298 -12.79 19.05 -25.65
C VAL A 298 -13.18 17.80 -26.41
N PHE A 299 -13.70 16.82 -25.70
CA PHE A 299 -14.25 15.61 -26.31
C PHE A 299 -15.77 15.61 -26.16
N GLU A 300 -16.45 15.41 -27.25
CA GLU A 300 -17.85 15.03 -27.26
C GLU A 300 -17.88 13.50 -27.22
N ASP A 301 -18.14 12.93 -26.05
CA ASP A 301 -18.25 11.48 -25.87
C ASP A 301 -19.71 11.17 -25.58
N PRO A 302 -20.40 10.42 -26.47
CA PRO A 302 -21.81 10.05 -26.29
C PRO A 302 -22.09 9.25 -25.01
N SER A 303 -21.06 8.63 -24.41
CA SER A 303 -21.16 7.88 -23.16
C SER A 303 -21.07 8.76 -21.89
N LEU A 304 -20.76 10.05 -22.05
CA LEU A 304 -20.61 11.01 -20.96
C LEU A 304 -21.76 12.06 -21.02
N GLU A 305 -22.28 12.43 -19.85
CA GLU A 305 -23.24 13.53 -19.74
C GLU A 305 -22.55 14.88 -20.03
N GLY A 306 -22.45 15.24 -21.32
CA GLY A 306 -21.87 16.51 -21.77
C GLY A 306 -20.42 16.44 -22.27
N ALA A 307 -19.90 17.56 -22.73
CA ALA A 307 -18.53 17.66 -23.27
C ALA A 307 -17.47 17.46 -22.18
N TRP A 308 -16.61 16.47 -22.32
CA TRP A 308 -15.52 16.21 -21.40
C TRP A 308 -14.32 17.14 -21.68
N ARG A 309 -13.89 17.88 -20.64
CA ARG A 309 -12.81 18.88 -20.69
C ARG A 309 -11.70 18.53 -19.69
N PRO A 310 -10.87 17.52 -19.98
CA PRO A 310 -9.80 17.13 -19.08
C PRO A 310 -8.72 18.21 -19.00
N GLU A 311 -8.08 18.30 -17.84
CA GLU A 311 -6.96 19.21 -17.59
C GLU A 311 -5.76 18.48 -16.97
N ASN A 312 -4.58 19.09 -17.08
CA ASN A 312 -3.46 18.67 -16.27
C ASN A 312 -3.69 19.05 -14.80
N TYR A 313 -3.13 18.29 -13.87
CA TYR A 313 -3.22 18.59 -12.44
C TYR A 313 -2.79 20.03 -12.07
N SER A 314 -1.84 20.58 -12.83
CA SER A 314 -1.35 21.96 -12.65
C SER A 314 -2.26 23.04 -13.25
N GLY A 315 -3.32 22.69 -13.99
CA GLY A 315 -4.11 23.61 -14.79
C GLY A 315 -3.37 24.27 -15.94
N LYS A 316 -2.10 23.88 -16.21
CA LYS A 316 -1.23 24.48 -17.23
C LYS A 316 -1.06 23.56 -18.43
N PHE A 317 -0.80 24.16 -19.59
CA PHE A 317 -0.53 23.50 -20.87
C PHE A 317 0.90 23.78 -21.30
N PHE A 318 1.55 22.81 -21.95
CA PHE A 318 2.99 22.87 -22.19
C PHE A 318 3.36 22.70 -23.68
N GLY A 319 2.38 22.55 -24.57
CA GLY A 319 2.59 22.36 -26.00
C GLY A 319 3.21 21.01 -26.36
N PRO A 320 3.94 20.92 -27.49
CA PRO A 320 4.58 19.67 -27.91
C PRO A 320 5.48 19.10 -26.81
N THR A 321 5.18 17.89 -26.35
CA THR A 321 5.82 17.28 -25.19
C THR A 321 6.25 15.86 -25.55
N ARG A 322 7.54 15.52 -25.33
CA ARG A 322 8.05 14.16 -25.56
C ARG A 322 7.38 13.15 -24.62
N LEU A 323 7.12 11.94 -25.13
CA LEU A 323 6.48 10.86 -24.37
C LEU A 323 7.21 10.58 -23.04
N ARG A 324 8.54 10.46 -23.04
CA ARG A 324 9.32 10.29 -21.82
C ARG A 324 9.00 11.38 -20.78
N TYR A 325 9.06 12.62 -21.20
CA TYR A 325 8.82 13.76 -20.30
C TYR A 325 7.37 13.82 -19.83
N ALA A 326 6.42 13.48 -20.71
CA ALA A 326 5.00 13.41 -20.37
C ALA A 326 4.71 12.34 -19.30
N LEU A 327 5.31 11.16 -19.38
CA LEU A 327 5.20 10.13 -18.34
C LEU A 327 5.86 10.59 -17.03
N THR A 328 7.08 11.14 -17.13
CA THR A 328 7.86 11.67 -16.00
C THR A 328 7.07 12.71 -15.21
N LYS A 329 6.42 13.66 -15.88
CA LYS A 329 5.61 14.73 -15.29
C LYS A 329 4.13 14.39 -15.16
N SER A 330 3.74 13.17 -15.58
CA SER A 330 2.37 12.66 -15.49
C SER A 330 1.33 13.52 -16.22
N ARG A 331 1.63 14.00 -17.45
CA ARG A 331 0.75 14.86 -18.26
C ARG A 331 -0.53 14.13 -18.66
N ASN A 332 -1.68 14.70 -18.32
CA ASN A 332 -2.98 14.09 -18.60
C ASN A 332 -3.35 14.18 -20.07
N LEU A 333 -3.23 15.36 -20.64
CA LEU A 333 -3.67 15.64 -22.02
C LEU A 333 -2.83 14.85 -23.04
N VAL A 334 -1.53 14.72 -22.80
CA VAL A 334 -0.66 13.88 -23.61
C VAL A 334 -1.14 12.42 -23.56
N SER A 335 -1.44 11.88 -22.37
CA SER A 335 -1.88 10.48 -22.21
C SER A 335 -3.21 10.22 -22.92
N ILE A 336 -4.16 11.16 -22.85
CA ILE A 336 -5.45 11.05 -23.52
C ILE A 336 -5.28 11.09 -25.04
N ARG A 337 -4.51 12.02 -25.58
CA ARG A 337 -4.22 12.11 -27.02
C ARG A 337 -3.49 10.88 -27.52
N LEU A 338 -2.56 10.34 -26.72
CA LEU A 338 -1.83 9.12 -27.01
C LEU A 338 -2.80 7.93 -27.14
N LEU A 339 -3.67 7.73 -26.17
CA LEU A 339 -4.69 6.67 -26.21
C LEU A 339 -5.63 6.85 -27.42
N ARG A 340 -6.06 8.09 -27.69
CA ARG A 340 -6.90 8.37 -28.88
C ARG A 340 -6.18 8.03 -30.19
N SER A 341 -4.89 8.32 -30.30
CA SER A 341 -4.14 8.08 -31.53
C SER A 341 -3.92 6.60 -31.83
N MET A 342 -3.75 5.76 -30.83
CA MET A 342 -3.59 4.31 -31.01
C MET A 342 -4.92 3.53 -30.99
N GLY A 343 -6.00 4.15 -30.50
CA GLY A 343 -7.29 3.52 -30.30
C GLY A 343 -7.41 2.82 -28.94
N VAL A 344 -8.64 2.85 -28.39
CA VAL A 344 -8.91 2.26 -27.06
C VAL A 344 -8.79 0.74 -27.10
N GLU A 345 -9.33 0.09 -28.12
CA GLU A 345 -9.32 -1.37 -28.25
C GLU A 345 -7.87 -1.93 -28.35
N ALA A 346 -7.01 -1.32 -29.16
CA ALA A 346 -5.60 -1.72 -29.25
C ALA A 346 -4.87 -1.57 -27.91
N ALA A 347 -5.22 -0.56 -27.13
CA ALA A 347 -4.69 -0.42 -25.78
C ALA A 347 -5.20 -1.50 -24.83
N LEU A 348 -6.50 -1.83 -24.87
CA LEU A 348 -7.11 -2.87 -24.05
C LEU A 348 -6.51 -4.26 -24.34
N GLU A 349 -6.33 -4.62 -25.62
CA GLU A 349 -5.64 -5.86 -26.04
C GLU A 349 -4.22 -5.93 -25.47
N HIS A 350 -3.50 -4.82 -25.49
CA HIS A 350 -2.15 -4.76 -24.91
C HIS A 350 -2.17 -4.87 -23.39
N ILE A 351 -3.11 -4.20 -22.72
CA ILE A 351 -3.26 -4.17 -21.26
C ILE A 351 -3.62 -5.57 -20.72
N ALA A 352 -4.38 -6.36 -21.47
CA ALA A 352 -4.70 -7.76 -21.11
C ALA A 352 -3.44 -8.61 -20.88
N LYS A 353 -2.34 -8.32 -21.56
CA LYS A 353 -1.05 -9.01 -21.38
C LYS A 353 -0.50 -8.85 -19.96
N PHE A 354 -0.87 -7.79 -19.24
CA PHE A 354 -0.48 -7.53 -17.87
C PHE A 354 -1.39 -8.20 -16.83
N GLY A 355 -2.38 -8.99 -17.27
CA GLY A 355 -3.29 -9.73 -16.38
C GLY A 355 -4.59 -8.99 -16.03
N PHE A 356 -4.86 -7.85 -16.66
CA PHE A 356 -6.15 -7.17 -16.51
C PHE A 356 -7.20 -7.81 -17.44
N ASN A 357 -8.44 -7.92 -16.96
CA ASN A 357 -9.58 -8.32 -17.79
C ASN A 357 -10.08 -7.09 -18.57
N PRO A 358 -9.99 -7.07 -19.92
CA PRO A 358 -10.47 -5.95 -20.73
C PRO A 358 -11.92 -5.59 -20.49
N ASP A 359 -12.80 -6.58 -20.29
CA ASP A 359 -14.23 -6.38 -20.09
C ASP A 359 -14.58 -5.61 -18.80
N GLU A 360 -13.65 -5.60 -17.82
CA GLU A 360 -13.77 -4.84 -16.57
C GLU A 360 -13.20 -3.42 -16.66
N LEU A 361 -12.58 -3.07 -17.80
CA LEU A 361 -11.93 -1.78 -17.99
C LEU A 361 -12.83 -0.82 -18.78
N PRO A 362 -12.71 0.52 -18.57
CA PRO A 362 -13.44 1.50 -19.37
C PRO A 362 -13.03 1.46 -20.86
N HIS A 363 -14.01 1.27 -21.76
CA HIS A 363 -13.82 1.32 -23.21
C HIS A 363 -13.91 2.74 -23.78
N ASN A 364 -13.29 3.71 -23.09
CA ASN A 364 -13.27 5.11 -23.50
C ASN A 364 -11.95 5.81 -23.10
N LEU A 365 -11.81 7.07 -23.49
CA LEU A 365 -10.57 7.84 -23.29
C LEU A 365 -10.23 8.11 -21.82
N SER A 366 -11.16 7.96 -20.88
CA SER A 366 -10.88 8.13 -19.45
C SER A 366 -9.90 7.07 -18.92
N LEU A 367 -9.81 5.92 -19.60
CA LEU A 367 -8.83 4.86 -19.32
C LEU A 367 -7.38 5.41 -19.27
N ALA A 368 -7.04 6.41 -20.11
CA ALA A 368 -5.72 7.06 -20.10
C ALA A 368 -5.37 7.75 -18.77
N LEU A 369 -6.38 8.04 -17.95
CA LEU A 369 -6.22 8.65 -16.63
C LEU A 369 -6.36 7.64 -15.48
N GLY A 370 -6.59 6.36 -15.81
CA GLY A 370 -6.76 5.29 -14.84
C GLY A 370 -8.10 5.35 -14.10
N SER A 371 -9.19 5.52 -14.83
CA SER A 371 -10.57 5.46 -14.32
C SER A 371 -11.07 4.02 -14.08
N ALA A 372 -10.24 3.02 -14.40
CA ALA A 372 -10.51 1.61 -14.12
C ALA A 372 -10.58 1.35 -12.61
N ASP A 373 -11.49 0.48 -12.17
CA ASP A 373 -11.54 0.02 -10.78
C ASP A 373 -10.74 -1.29 -10.64
N VAL A 374 -9.56 -1.21 -10.01
CA VAL A 374 -8.63 -2.34 -9.88
C VAL A 374 -8.15 -2.51 -8.43
N THR A 375 -7.73 -3.71 -8.08
CA THR A 375 -7.16 -3.99 -6.76
C THR A 375 -5.65 -3.65 -6.71
N PRO A 376 -5.10 -3.37 -5.51
CA PRO A 376 -3.65 -3.27 -5.33
C PRO A 376 -2.88 -4.51 -5.80
N LEU A 377 -3.45 -5.70 -5.63
CA LEU A 377 -2.87 -6.95 -6.12
C LEU A 377 -2.77 -6.96 -7.65
N GLN A 378 -3.84 -6.61 -8.37
CA GLN A 378 -3.82 -6.51 -9.84
C GLN A 378 -2.77 -5.50 -10.34
N MET A 379 -2.67 -4.34 -9.68
CA MET A 379 -1.64 -3.35 -10.00
C MET A 379 -0.23 -3.89 -9.77
N ALA A 380 0.02 -4.59 -8.65
CA ALA A 380 1.32 -5.18 -8.37
C ALA A 380 1.70 -6.25 -9.39
N THR A 381 0.76 -7.12 -9.76
CA THR A 381 0.93 -8.16 -10.78
C THR A 381 1.28 -7.56 -12.15
N GLY A 382 0.54 -6.51 -12.57
CA GLY A 382 0.85 -5.80 -13.82
C GLY A 382 2.23 -5.14 -13.82
N TYR A 383 2.64 -4.55 -12.68
CA TYR A 383 3.97 -3.96 -12.53
C TYR A 383 5.09 -5.00 -12.47
N ALA A 384 4.81 -6.25 -12.06
CA ALA A 384 5.78 -7.34 -12.11
C ALA A 384 6.26 -7.63 -13.53
N VAL A 385 5.39 -7.53 -14.53
CA VAL A 385 5.76 -7.68 -15.95
C VAL A 385 6.81 -6.63 -16.36
N LEU A 386 6.70 -5.39 -15.86
CA LEU A 386 7.69 -4.34 -16.12
C LEU A 386 9.00 -4.56 -15.36
N ALA A 387 8.95 -5.20 -14.20
CA ALA A 387 10.12 -5.48 -13.37
C ALA A 387 10.99 -6.62 -13.93
N ASN A 388 10.38 -7.72 -14.35
CA ASN A 388 11.01 -9.02 -14.54
C ASN A 388 11.44 -9.36 -15.98
N GLY A 389 11.45 -8.42 -16.90
CA GLY A 389 11.84 -8.70 -18.29
C GLY A 389 10.66 -8.94 -19.25
N GLY A 390 9.43 -8.70 -18.83
CA GLY A 390 8.24 -8.84 -19.67
C GLY A 390 7.48 -10.15 -19.51
N TYR A 391 7.68 -10.87 -18.41
CA TYR A 391 7.03 -12.14 -18.13
C TYR A 391 5.82 -11.95 -17.20
N ARG A 392 4.74 -12.72 -17.45
CA ARG A 392 3.58 -12.73 -16.59
C ARG A 392 3.70 -13.86 -15.56
N VAL A 393 3.74 -13.49 -14.28
CA VAL A 393 3.72 -14.40 -13.14
C VAL A 393 2.37 -14.33 -12.45
N GLU A 394 1.96 -15.41 -11.78
CA GLU A 394 0.74 -15.47 -11.01
C GLU A 394 1.06 -15.31 -9.52
N PRO A 395 0.41 -14.38 -8.81
CA PRO A 395 0.68 -14.18 -7.39
C PRO A 395 0.16 -15.36 -6.55
N TYR A 396 0.97 -15.79 -5.57
CA TYR A 396 0.61 -16.86 -4.64
C TYR A 396 1.19 -16.59 -3.25
N VAL A 397 0.59 -17.22 -2.23
CA VAL A 397 0.99 -17.02 -0.83
C VAL A 397 1.29 -18.33 -0.09
N ILE A 398 0.66 -19.43 -0.45
CA ILE A 398 0.95 -20.75 0.14
C ILE A 398 2.08 -21.39 -0.66
N GLU A 399 3.21 -21.62 0.01
CA GLU A 399 4.36 -22.32 -0.57
C GLU A 399 4.22 -23.83 -0.42
N ARG A 400 3.86 -24.29 0.80
CA ARG A 400 3.78 -25.71 1.12
C ARG A 400 2.78 -25.95 2.24
N ILE A 401 2.11 -27.09 2.19
CA ILE A 401 1.24 -27.60 3.26
C ILE A 401 1.74 -28.97 3.68
N GLU A 402 1.95 -29.14 4.98
CA GLU A 402 2.29 -30.43 5.61
C GLU A 402 1.13 -30.86 6.51
N GLN A 403 0.87 -32.17 6.53
CA GLN A 403 -0.11 -32.78 7.44
C GLN A 403 0.61 -33.68 8.44
N ALA A 404 0.22 -33.58 9.71
CA ALA A 404 0.78 -34.41 10.77
C ALA A 404 0.63 -35.91 10.42
N GLY A 405 1.75 -36.64 10.40
CA GLY A 405 1.79 -38.05 10.07
C GLY A 405 1.80 -38.41 8.57
N SER A 406 1.50 -37.48 7.67
CA SER A 406 1.48 -37.69 6.21
C SER A 406 2.62 -36.97 5.48
N GLY A 407 3.24 -35.97 6.10
CA GLY A 407 4.27 -35.14 5.48
C GLY A 407 3.70 -34.08 4.56
N VAL A 408 4.42 -33.74 3.47
CA VAL A 408 4.01 -32.73 2.49
C VAL A 408 2.83 -33.23 1.67
N VAL A 409 1.69 -32.50 1.78
CA VAL A 409 0.45 -32.81 1.04
C VAL A 409 0.18 -31.83 -0.11
N PHE A 410 0.85 -30.69 -0.09
CA PHE A 410 0.81 -29.71 -1.17
C PHE A 410 2.14 -28.95 -1.24
N GLU A 411 2.60 -28.70 -2.44
CA GLU A 411 3.73 -27.83 -2.74
C GLU A 411 3.39 -26.98 -3.96
N ALA A 412 3.55 -25.66 -3.84
CA ALA A 412 3.32 -24.74 -4.95
C ALA A 412 4.35 -24.97 -6.06
N LYS A 413 3.89 -24.93 -7.29
CA LYS A 413 4.73 -25.05 -8.48
C LYS A 413 4.52 -23.81 -9.36
N PRO A 414 4.98 -22.62 -8.92
CA PRO A 414 4.82 -21.43 -9.71
C PRO A 414 5.63 -21.51 -11.00
N ARG A 415 5.11 -20.90 -12.06
CA ARG A 415 5.86 -20.69 -13.28
C ARG A 415 6.87 -19.58 -13.05
N LEU A 416 8.14 -19.93 -13.02
CA LEU A 416 9.23 -18.99 -12.77
C LEU A 416 9.66 -18.28 -14.06
N VAL A 417 10.14 -17.06 -13.91
CA VAL A 417 10.84 -16.37 -15.01
C VAL A 417 12.11 -17.10 -15.35
N CYS A 418 12.30 -17.39 -16.62
CA CYS A 418 13.55 -17.95 -17.14
C CYS A 418 13.95 -17.23 -18.43
N THR A 419 15.10 -16.54 -18.40
CA THR A 419 15.61 -15.78 -19.56
C THR A 419 16.36 -16.64 -20.56
N ASP A 420 17.01 -17.71 -20.10
CA ASP A 420 17.92 -18.54 -20.88
C ASP A 420 17.37 -19.96 -21.15
N CYS A 421 16.07 -20.15 -20.87
CA CYS A 421 15.43 -21.42 -21.09
C CYS A 421 15.15 -21.67 -22.57
N PRO A 422 15.20 -22.94 -23.03
CA PRO A 422 14.83 -23.28 -24.38
C PRO A 422 13.38 -22.87 -24.64
N PRO A 423 13.03 -22.54 -25.90
CA PRO A 423 11.66 -22.26 -26.27
C PRO A 423 10.76 -23.43 -25.86
N ALA A 424 9.50 -23.13 -25.59
CA ALA A 424 8.50 -24.13 -25.22
C ALA A 424 8.60 -25.35 -26.16
N SER A 425 8.68 -26.56 -25.58
CA SER A 425 8.54 -27.78 -26.36
C SER A 425 7.14 -27.82 -26.95
N GLU A 426 6.97 -28.45 -28.11
CA GLU A 426 5.68 -28.55 -28.82
C GLU A 426 4.57 -29.33 -28.06
N THR A 427 4.83 -29.74 -26.83
CA THR A 427 3.80 -30.32 -25.95
C THR A 427 2.84 -29.22 -25.51
N ALA A 428 1.69 -29.21 -26.16
CA ALA A 428 0.61 -28.28 -25.80
C ALA A 428 0.05 -28.63 -24.41
N ASN A 429 -0.26 -27.59 -23.62
CA ASN A 429 -1.10 -27.71 -22.43
C ASN A 429 -2.54 -28.10 -22.83
N GLU A 430 -3.42 -28.37 -21.85
CA GLU A 430 -4.82 -28.74 -22.08
C GLU A 430 -5.60 -27.74 -22.96
N ASN A 431 -5.08 -26.51 -23.13
CA ASN A 431 -5.61 -25.45 -23.98
C ASN A 431 -4.92 -25.33 -25.35
N GLY A 432 -4.07 -26.28 -25.73
CA GLY A 432 -3.39 -26.28 -27.03
C GLY A 432 -2.21 -25.32 -27.17
N GLN A 433 -1.76 -24.67 -26.07
CA GLN A 433 -0.58 -23.80 -26.06
C GLN A 433 0.67 -24.58 -25.63
N ALA A 434 1.79 -24.31 -26.26
CA ALA A 434 3.06 -24.88 -25.87
C ALA A 434 3.44 -24.46 -24.47
N ASP A 435 3.53 -25.41 -23.53
CA ASP A 435 3.86 -25.17 -22.12
C ASP A 435 5.28 -25.70 -21.83
N ASN A 436 6.17 -24.80 -21.44
CA ASN A 436 7.54 -25.14 -21.04
C ASN A 436 7.72 -25.13 -19.51
N GLY A 437 6.64 -24.99 -18.73
CA GLY A 437 6.69 -24.91 -17.27
C GLY A 437 7.20 -23.57 -16.71
N TYR A 438 7.53 -22.60 -17.57
CA TYR A 438 8.02 -21.28 -17.19
C TYR A 438 6.96 -20.18 -17.38
N ALA A 439 7.19 -19.03 -16.77
CA ALA A 439 6.34 -17.85 -16.95
C ALA A 439 6.36 -17.40 -18.43
N PRO A 440 5.19 -17.15 -19.06
CA PRO A 440 5.16 -16.72 -20.45
C PRO A 440 5.68 -15.29 -20.58
N ARG A 441 6.53 -15.02 -21.58
CA ARG A 441 6.91 -13.65 -21.94
C ARG A 441 5.75 -13.03 -22.71
N VAL A 442 5.12 -12.03 -22.13
CA VAL A 442 3.94 -11.34 -22.67
C VAL A 442 4.26 -9.95 -23.23
N LEU A 443 5.43 -9.41 -22.87
CA LEU A 443 5.91 -8.11 -23.33
C LEU A 443 7.28 -8.24 -23.95
N ASP A 444 7.49 -7.57 -25.11
CA ASP A 444 8.80 -7.48 -25.76
C ASP A 444 9.83 -6.86 -24.80
N GLN A 445 11.02 -7.47 -24.70
CA GLN A 445 12.08 -7.02 -23.78
C GLN A 445 12.53 -5.58 -24.03
N ARG A 446 12.46 -5.09 -25.28
CA ARG A 446 12.83 -3.73 -25.67
C ARG A 446 11.78 -2.73 -25.20
N ASN A 447 10.47 -3.08 -25.28
CA ASN A 447 9.38 -2.29 -24.71
C ASN A 447 9.57 -2.17 -23.19
N ARG A 448 9.73 -3.32 -22.52
CA ARG A 448 9.97 -3.37 -21.08
C ARG A 448 11.16 -2.52 -20.67
N PHE A 449 12.28 -2.58 -21.39
CA PHE A 449 13.47 -1.82 -21.08
C PHE A 449 13.25 -0.29 -21.25
N LEU A 450 12.61 0.13 -22.33
CA LEU A 450 12.25 1.53 -22.55
C LEU A 450 11.29 2.05 -21.47
N MET A 451 10.28 1.25 -21.11
CA MET A 451 9.34 1.60 -20.02
C MET A 451 10.05 1.72 -18.68
N TYR A 452 10.93 0.78 -18.35
CA TYR A 452 11.72 0.82 -17.11
C TYR A 452 12.53 2.13 -17.05
N SER A 453 13.27 2.43 -18.10
CA SER A 453 14.06 3.67 -18.23
C SER A 453 13.20 4.93 -18.09
N MET A 454 12.03 4.98 -18.75
CA MET A 454 11.11 6.11 -18.62
C MET A 454 10.56 6.26 -17.19
N MET A 455 10.33 5.15 -16.50
CA MET A 455 9.82 5.13 -15.13
C MET A 455 10.90 5.40 -14.08
N GLN A 456 12.18 5.16 -14.37
CA GLN A 456 13.30 5.66 -13.56
C GLN A 456 13.30 7.20 -13.53
N ASP A 457 12.97 7.85 -14.63
CA ASP A 457 12.90 9.32 -14.71
C ASP A 457 11.78 9.92 -13.84
N VAL A 458 10.72 9.16 -13.56
CA VAL A 458 9.70 9.58 -12.58
C VAL A 458 10.31 9.77 -11.19
N ILE A 459 11.28 8.93 -10.82
CA ILE A 459 12.05 9.07 -9.57
C ILE A 459 13.16 10.09 -9.71
N ARG A 460 13.93 10.06 -10.81
CA ARG A 460 15.09 10.93 -11.01
C ARG A 460 14.72 12.42 -11.08
N GLN A 461 13.64 12.75 -11.76
CA GLN A 461 13.24 14.15 -12.02
C GLN A 461 11.73 14.39 -12.09
N GLY A 462 10.91 13.37 -11.80
CA GLY A 462 9.46 13.41 -11.96
C GLY A 462 8.68 13.67 -10.68
N THR A 463 7.52 13.00 -10.59
CA THR A 463 6.57 13.16 -9.48
C THR A 463 6.97 12.40 -8.20
N ALA A 464 8.02 11.58 -8.26
CA ALA A 464 8.51 10.75 -7.14
C ALA A 464 9.96 11.05 -6.73
N THR A 465 10.43 12.30 -6.95
CA THR A 465 11.83 12.70 -6.68
C THR A 465 12.28 12.48 -5.23
N ARG A 466 11.36 12.43 -4.28
CA ARG A 466 11.66 12.10 -2.88
C ARG A 466 12.29 10.70 -2.74
N ALA A 467 11.93 9.73 -3.60
CA ALA A 467 12.51 8.39 -3.57
C ALA A 467 14.03 8.37 -3.83
N ARG A 468 14.62 9.45 -4.36
CA ARG A 468 16.08 9.63 -4.48
C ARG A 468 16.82 9.57 -3.14
N GLU A 469 16.11 9.86 -2.03
CA GLU A 469 16.65 9.72 -0.66
C GLU A 469 17.07 8.27 -0.33
N LEU A 470 16.59 7.27 -1.09
CA LEU A 470 17.03 5.88 -0.95
C LEU A 470 18.44 5.61 -1.52
N GLY A 471 19.02 6.57 -2.28
CA GLY A 471 20.36 6.49 -2.81
C GLY A 471 20.59 5.42 -3.89
N ARG A 472 19.51 4.87 -4.49
CA ARG A 472 19.58 3.77 -5.49
C ARG A 472 19.26 4.26 -6.90
N LYS A 473 19.90 3.64 -7.89
CA LYS A 473 19.74 3.94 -9.33
C LYS A 473 18.75 3.02 -10.03
N ASP A 474 18.56 1.82 -9.50
CA ASP A 474 17.74 0.75 -10.06
C ASP A 474 16.23 0.93 -9.83
N LEU A 475 15.81 1.94 -9.09
CA LEU A 475 14.40 2.15 -8.77
C LEU A 475 13.63 2.78 -9.92
N ALA A 476 12.49 2.21 -10.24
CA ALA A 476 11.50 2.73 -11.18
C ALA A 476 10.12 2.75 -10.54
N GLY A 477 9.23 3.61 -11.01
CA GLY A 477 7.88 3.63 -10.46
C GLY A 477 7.00 4.75 -11.02
N LYS A 478 5.75 4.79 -10.55
CA LYS A 478 4.77 5.78 -10.96
C LYS A 478 3.84 6.16 -9.81
N THR A 479 3.66 7.44 -9.59
CA THR A 479 2.62 7.97 -8.71
C THR A 479 1.24 7.83 -9.35
N GLY A 480 0.26 7.43 -8.57
CA GLY A 480 -1.15 7.52 -8.91
C GLY A 480 -1.84 8.56 -8.02
N THR A 481 -2.75 9.31 -8.60
CA THR A 481 -3.64 10.23 -7.88
C THR A 481 -4.89 10.36 -8.73
N THR A 482 -6.04 10.15 -8.11
CA THR A 482 -7.33 10.34 -8.76
C THR A 482 -7.79 11.79 -8.67
N ASN A 483 -8.79 12.13 -9.47
CA ASN A 483 -9.44 13.44 -9.38
C ASN A 483 -9.92 13.67 -7.94
N ASP A 484 -9.84 14.93 -7.48
CA ASP A 484 -10.21 15.31 -6.12
C ASP A 484 -9.37 14.66 -5.00
N GLN A 485 -8.23 14.03 -5.34
CA GLN A 485 -7.36 13.34 -4.39
C GLN A 485 -8.11 12.31 -3.51
N ARG A 486 -8.94 11.45 -4.12
CA ARG A 486 -9.66 10.38 -3.40
C ARG A 486 -8.77 9.19 -3.12
N ASP A 487 -7.90 8.84 -4.09
CA ASP A 487 -6.93 7.77 -4.02
C ASP A 487 -5.52 8.28 -4.28
N ALA A 488 -4.61 7.89 -3.42
CA ALA A 488 -3.19 8.17 -3.54
C ALA A 488 -2.42 6.85 -3.65
N TRP A 489 -1.65 6.69 -4.73
CA TRP A 489 -0.90 5.48 -5.03
C TRP A 489 0.58 5.76 -5.25
N PHE A 490 1.40 4.79 -4.89
CA PHE A 490 2.73 4.66 -5.44
C PHE A 490 2.99 3.21 -5.83
N ASN A 491 3.25 2.98 -7.11
CA ASN A 491 3.57 1.69 -7.68
C ASN A 491 5.04 1.72 -8.11
N GLY A 492 5.90 0.98 -7.43
CA GLY A 492 7.33 1.05 -7.69
C GLY A 492 8.00 -0.30 -7.64
N PHE A 493 9.10 -0.43 -8.39
CA PHE A 493 9.80 -1.69 -8.57
C PHE A 493 11.29 -1.51 -8.86
N ASN A 494 12.01 -2.60 -8.72
CA ASN A 494 13.28 -2.91 -9.36
C ASN A 494 13.23 -4.36 -9.86
N GLN A 495 14.31 -4.92 -10.36
CA GLN A 495 14.32 -6.28 -10.90
C GLN A 495 14.05 -7.38 -9.85
N HIS A 496 14.20 -7.07 -8.56
CA HIS A 496 14.09 -8.03 -7.45
C HIS A 496 12.79 -7.94 -6.66
N LEU A 497 12.07 -6.81 -6.76
CA LEU A 497 10.92 -6.58 -5.91
C LEU A 497 9.97 -5.57 -6.54
N VAL A 498 8.69 -5.90 -6.55
CA VAL A 498 7.60 -4.95 -6.83
C VAL A 498 6.92 -4.62 -5.52
N ALA A 499 6.57 -3.35 -5.30
CA ALA A 499 5.76 -2.98 -4.16
C ALA A 499 4.82 -1.82 -4.49
N ASN A 500 3.58 -1.95 -4.02
CA ASN A 500 2.54 -0.95 -4.21
C ASN A 500 2.00 -0.49 -2.86
N ALA A 501 1.84 0.81 -2.71
CA ALA A 501 1.19 1.43 -1.57
C ALA A 501 -0.03 2.23 -2.04
N TRP A 502 -1.14 2.09 -1.34
CA TRP A 502 -2.36 2.86 -1.53
C TRP A 502 -2.80 3.52 -0.22
N VAL A 503 -3.33 4.74 -0.31
CA VAL A 503 -3.98 5.46 0.78
C VAL A 503 -5.26 6.10 0.25
N GLY A 504 -6.37 5.95 0.96
CA GLY A 504 -7.68 6.49 0.60
C GLY A 504 -8.70 6.31 1.72
N PHE A 505 -9.94 6.73 1.48
CA PHE A 505 -11.07 6.43 2.35
C PHE A 505 -11.94 5.33 1.73
N ASP A 506 -12.49 4.43 2.54
CA ASP A 506 -13.37 3.37 2.06
C ASP A 506 -14.65 3.93 1.43
N ASP A 507 -15.16 5.04 1.93
CA ASP A 507 -16.34 5.75 1.41
C ASP A 507 -16.05 6.64 0.19
N ASN A 508 -14.84 6.54 -0.38
CA ASN A 508 -14.38 7.33 -1.52
C ASN A 508 -14.38 8.86 -1.28
N SER A 509 -14.29 9.30 -0.03
CA SER A 509 -14.12 10.71 0.33
C SER A 509 -12.76 11.25 -0.11
N LYS A 510 -12.63 12.59 -0.22
CA LYS A 510 -11.39 13.25 -0.59
C LYS A 510 -10.37 13.20 0.57
N LEU A 511 -9.12 12.87 0.26
CA LEU A 511 -8.00 12.92 1.21
C LEU A 511 -7.65 14.37 1.61
N GLY A 512 -7.96 15.34 0.75
CA GLY A 512 -7.64 16.76 0.95
C GLY A 512 -6.62 17.30 -0.03
N ARG A 513 -6.52 18.63 -0.07
CA ARG A 513 -5.68 19.32 -1.05
C ARG A 513 -4.22 18.92 -0.95
N GLY A 514 -3.66 18.48 -2.07
CA GLY A 514 -2.25 18.13 -2.18
C GLY A 514 -1.88 16.77 -1.58
N GLU A 515 -2.84 15.95 -1.12
CA GLU A 515 -2.61 14.56 -0.73
C GLU A 515 -2.52 13.67 -1.98
N VAL A 516 -1.47 13.90 -2.75
CA VAL A 516 -1.13 13.14 -3.96
C VAL A 516 -0.32 11.89 -3.63
N GLY A 517 -0.22 10.94 -4.56
CA GLY A 517 0.53 9.70 -4.37
C GLY A 517 1.97 9.90 -3.89
N GLY A 518 2.65 10.95 -4.37
CA GLY A 518 4.01 11.30 -3.92
C GLY A 518 4.09 11.80 -2.47
N LYS A 519 2.97 12.17 -1.83
CA LYS A 519 2.91 12.68 -0.46
C LYS A 519 2.28 11.67 0.50
N ALA A 520 1.19 11.02 0.12
CA ALA A 520 0.45 10.13 1.00
C ALA A 520 0.95 8.68 0.93
N ALA A 521 1.23 8.14 -0.27
CA ALA A 521 1.59 6.72 -0.46
C ALA A 521 3.11 6.47 -0.59
N LEU A 522 3.84 7.35 -1.31
CA LEU A 522 5.28 7.21 -1.53
C LEU A 522 6.10 7.03 -0.23
N PRO A 523 5.82 7.72 0.89
CA PRO A 523 6.58 7.51 2.12
C PRO A 523 6.52 6.08 2.63
N ALA A 524 5.35 5.43 2.62
CA ALA A 524 5.21 4.03 3.02
C ALA A 524 6.07 3.11 2.14
N TRP A 525 6.04 3.33 0.83
CA TRP A 525 6.87 2.57 -0.09
C TRP A 525 8.37 2.76 0.18
N MET A 526 8.80 3.99 0.48
CA MET A 526 10.21 4.30 0.80
C MET A 526 10.66 3.64 2.11
N ASP A 527 9.83 3.70 3.15
CA ASP A 527 10.16 3.13 4.46
C ASP A 527 10.28 1.61 4.38
N PHE A 528 9.39 0.95 3.64
CA PHE A 528 9.50 -0.47 3.34
C PHE A 528 10.79 -0.79 2.57
N ARG A 529 11.11 -0.03 1.52
CA ARG A 529 12.28 -0.26 0.66
C ARG A 529 13.62 -0.14 1.41
N ARG A 530 13.71 0.74 2.40
CA ARG A 530 14.91 0.85 3.26
C ARG A 530 15.27 -0.46 3.95
N VAL A 531 14.27 -1.26 4.29
CA VAL A 531 14.45 -2.57 4.91
C VAL A 531 14.62 -3.66 3.85
N ALA A 532 13.68 -3.74 2.91
CA ALA A 532 13.60 -4.84 1.95
C ALA A 532 14.76 -4.87 0.94
N LEU A 533 15.41 -3.74 0.66
CA LEU A 533 16.53 -3.68 -0.29
C LEU A 533 17.90 -3.52 0.37
N LYS A 534 17.99 -3.68 1.68
CA LYS A 534 19.24 -3.44 2.42
C LYS A 534 20.41 -4.28 1.89
N ASP A 535 20.15 -5.54 1.59
CA ASP A 535 21.16 -6.52 1.16
C ASP A 535 21.02 -6.90 -0.33
N ILE A 536 20.19 -6.16 -1.08
CA ILE A 536 19.95 -6.39 -2.51
C ILE A 536 20.87 -5.46 -3.33
N PRO A 537 21.62 -5.98 -4.32
CA PRO A 537 22.47 -5.17 -5.20
C PRO A 537 21.70 -4.04 -5.90
N ASP A 538 22.37 -2.90 -6.11
CA ASP A 538 21.83 -1.75 -6.87
C ASP A 538 22.24 -1.90 -8.35
N GLU A 539 21.46 -2.67 -9.11
CA GLU A 539 21.77 -3.06 -10.47
C GLU A 539 20.70 -2.56 -11.43
N GLU A 540 21.10 -1.70 -12.35
CA GLU A 540 20.21 -1.27 -13.45
C GLU A 540 20.02 -2.43 -14.46
N PRO A 541 18.86 -2.53 -15.12
CA PRO A 541 18.62 -3.58 -16.10
C PRO A 541 19.58 -3.42 -17.29
N GLU A 542 20.11 -4.53 -17.75
CA GLU A 542 20.93 -4.57 -18.95
C GLU A 542 20.13 -4.12 -20.18
N MET A 543 20.80 -3.36 -21.04
CA MET A 543 20.22 -2.91 -22.31
C MET A 543 20.13 -4.09 -23.27
N PRO A 544 18.92 -4.48 -23.71
CA PRO A 544 18.78 -5.62 -24.62
C PRO A 544 19.32 -5.29 -26.02
N PRO A 545 19.62 -6.32 -26.82
CA PRO A 545 19.93 -6.13 -28.24
C PRO A 545 18.85 -5.31 -28.95
N GLU A 546 19.24 -4.62 -30.04
CA GLU A 546 18.35 -3.80 -30.87
C GLU A 546 17.75 -2.57 -30.15
N ILE A 547 18.33 -2.17 -29.02
CA ILE A 547 18.17 -0.83 -28.47
C ILE A 547 19.39 0.01 -28.83
N VAL A 548 19.15 1.20 -29.34
CA VAL A 548 20.19 2.17 -29.69
C VAL A 548 19.96 3.48 -28.96
N THR A 549 21.05 4.15 -28.60
CA THR A 549 21.03 5.48 -28.00
C THR A 549 21.38 6.50 -29.06
N VAL A 550 20.49 7.46 -29.30
CA VAL A 550 20.67 8.52 -30.29
C VAL A 550 20.63 9.90 -29.60
N ARG A 551 21.54 10.77 -29.99
CA ARG A 551 21.48 12.18 -29.56
C ARG A 551 20.39 12.89 -30.36
N ILE A 552 19.39 13.45 -29.67
CA ILE A 552 18.22 14.10 -30.28
C ILE A 552 18.06 15.54 -29.83
N ASP A 553 17.39 16.31 -30.65
CA ASP A 553 16.83 17.61 -30.27
C ASP A 553 15.57 17.37 -29.40
N PRO A 554 15.54 17.81 -28.15
CA PRO A 554 14.40 17.61 -27.28
C PRO A 554 13.11 18.33 -27.71
N ALA A 555 13.23 19.36 -28.57
CA ALA A 555 12.08 20.13 -29.06
C ALA A 555 11.39 19.44 -30.24
N THR A 556 12.14 18.72 -31.07
CA THR A 556 11.63 18.11 -32.31
C THR A 556 11.60 16.58 -32.27
N GLY A 557 12.32 15.95 -31.33
CA GLY A 557 12.55 14.51 -31.31
C GLY A 557 13.46 13.98 -32.43
N ALA A 558 13.91 14.84 -33.33
CA ALA A 558 14.76 14.47 -34.45
C ALA A 558 16.23 14.26 -34.02
N LYS A 559 17.01 13.59 -34.87
CA LYS A 559 18.46 13.41 -34.64
C LYS A 559 19.14 14.77 -34.55
N ALA A 560 19.86 15.00 -33.46
CA ALA A 560 20.59 16.25 -33.24
C ALA A 560 21.82 16.35 -34.14
N THR A 561 22.13 17.56 -34.55
CA THR A 561 23.39 17.94 -35.19
C THR A 561 24.41 18.45 -34.18
N ALA A 562 25.64 18.72 -34.60
CA ALA A 562 26.64 19.31 -33.71
C ALA A 562 26.20 20.69 -33.16
N ALA A 563 25.38 21.42 -33.92
CA ALA A 563 24.88 22.75 -33.58
C ALA A 563 23.61 22.75 -32.73
N THR A 564 23.02 21.57 -32.41
CA THR A 564 21.80 21.50 -31.63
C THR A 564 22.11 21.74 -30.15
N GLU A 565 21.70 22.91 -29.65
CA GLU A 565 21.83 23.26 -28.23
C GLU A 565 20.86 22.44 -27.39
N GLY A 566 21.26 22.06 -26.17
CA GLY A 566 20.42 21.33 -25.25
C GLY A 566 20.07 19.91 -25.70
N ALA A 567 20.75 19.37 -26.70
CA ALA A 567 20.53 18.03 -27.20
C ALA A 567 20.71 16.97 -26.07
N VAL A 568 19.82 15.97 -26.05
CA VAL A 568 19.80 14.91 -25.07
C VAL A 568 19.99 13.55 -25.72
N PHE A 569 20.47 12.58 -24.96
CA PHE A 569 20.49 11.18 -25.38
C PHE A 569 19.14 10.53 -25.10
N GLU A 570 18.60 9.82 -26.10
CA GLU A 570 17.34 9.08 -26.00
C GLU A 570 17.52 7.68 -26.56
N MET A 571 16.78 6.72 -26.00
CA MET A 571 16.84 5.33 -26.37
C MET A 571 15.68 4.92 -27.27
N PHE A 572 15.97 4.11 -28.29
CA PHE A 572 15.02 3.67 -29.30
C PHE A 572 15.21 2.20 -29.61
N ARG A 573 14.14 1.53 -30.03
CA ARG A 573 14.29 0.34 -30.86
C ARG A 573 14.99 0.74 -32.15
N THR A 574 15.91 -0.10 -32.66
CA THR A 574 16.74 0.23 -33.84
C THR A 574 15.88 0.65 -35.03
N GLU A 575 14.77 -0.04 -35.28
CA GLU A 575 13.83 0.22 -36.37
C GLU A 575 13.08 1.55 -36.24
N ASN A 576 12.95 2.07 -35.02
CA ASN A 576 12.23 3.32 -34.72
C ASN A 576 13.17 4.49 -34.39
N ALA A 577 14.48 4.31 -34.58
CA ALA A 577 15.46 5.36 -34.31
C ALA A 577 15.41 6.48 -35.38
N PRO A 578 15.58 7.76 -35.03
CA PRO A 578 15.66 8.85 -36.00
C PRO A 578 16.79 8.61 -37.01
N GLY A 579 16.44 8.54 -38.30
CA GLY A 579 17.35 8.23 -39.40
C GLY A 579 17.41 6.76 -39.82
N ALA A 580 16.64 5.87 -39.22
CA ALA A 580 16.45 4.49 -39.70
C ALA A 580 15.61 4.49 -40.99
N ALA A 581 15.88 3.55 -41.90
CA ALA A 581 15.05 3.34 -43.08
C ALA A 581 13.63 2.94 -42.66
N GLY A 582 12.64 3.83 -42.87
CA GLY A 582 11.25 3.64 -42.44
C GLY A 582 10.79 4.52 -41.26
N TYR A 583 11.68 5.34 -40.67
CA TYR A 583 11.28 6.31 -39.67
C TYR A 583 10.41 7.40 -40.32
N ALA A 584 9.09 7.32 -40.12
CA ALA A 584 8.19 8.44 -40.38
C ALA A 584 8.14 9.29 -39.09
N ALA A 585 8.62 10.52 -39.14
CA ALA A 585 8.27 11.50 -38.10
C ALA A 585 6.74 11.48 -38.00
N SER A 586 6.19 11.21 -36.80
CA SER A 586 4.75 11.22 -36.62
C SER A 586 4.23 12.64 -36.77
N ASP A 587 3.95 13.04 -38.00
CA ASP A 587 3.09 14.16 -38.27
C ASP A 587 1.73 13.83 -37.68
N ASP A 588 1.21 14.72 -36.85
CA ASP A 588 -0.11 14.67 -36.21
C ASP A 588 -1.21 14.51 -37.30
N LYS A 589 -1.42 13.26 -37.78
CA LYS A 589 -2.47 12.92 -38.74
C LYS A 589 -3.82 12.81 -38.02
N GLY A 590 -4.22 13.88 -37.33
CA GLY A 590 -5.50 13.87 -36.64
C GLY A 590 -6.00 15.20 -36.11
N ALA A 591 -5.27 16.28 -36.33
CA ALA A 591 -5.76 17.62 -35.97
C ALA A 591 -6.17 18.44 -37.20
N THR A 592 -7.37 18.22 -37.71
CA THR A 592 -8.09 19.33 -38.37
C THR A 592 -8.40 20.35 -37.28
N THR A 593 -7.45 21.27 -37.04
CA THR A 593 -7.67 22.45 -36.22
C THR A 593 -8.52 23.40 -37.03
N THR A 594 -9.81 23.42 -36.81
CA THR A 594 -10.58 24.63 -36.98
C THR A 594 -10.06 25.59 -35.90
N PRO A 595 -9.55 26.78 -36.25
CA PRO A 595 -9.13 27.73 -35.23
C PRO A 595 -10.36 28.19 -34.47
N VAL A 596 -10.48 27.78 -33.20
CA VAL A 596 -11.45 28.41 -32.30
C VAL A 596 -10.93 29.82 -32.03
N ALA A 597 -11.69 30.80 -32.48
CA ALA A 597 -11.44 32.21 -32.19
C ALA A 597 -11.24 32.43 -30.69
N ALA A 598 -10.26 33.22 -30.30
CA ALA A 598 -10.04 33.62 -28.92
C ALA A 598 -11.35 34.21 -28.35
N PRO A 599 -11.76 33.83 -27.13
CA PRO A 599 -12.93 34.44 -26.50
C PRO A 599 -12.70 35.94 -26.28
N PRO A 600 -13.74 36.77 -26.47
CA PRO A 600 -13.62 38.21 -26.27
C PRO A 600 -13.26 38.54 -24.81
N ALA A 601 -12.48 39.58 -24.62
CA ALA A 601 -11.87 40.03 -23.36
C ALA A 601 -12.85 40.43 -22.23
N ALA A 602 -14.16 40.23 -22.40
CA ALA A 602 -15.20 40.66 -21.48
C ALA A 602 -15.69 39.61 -20.46
N ALA A 603 -15.02 38.43 -20.36
CA ALA A 603 -15.43 37.36 -19.44
C ALA A 603 -14.46 37.18 -18.22
N ARG A 604 -13.73 38.24 -17.82
CA ARG A 604 -12.77 38.17 -16.72
C ARG A 604 -13.34 38.48 -15.33
N ASP A 605 -14.59 38.90 -15.22
CA ASP A 605 -15.17 39.40 -13.95
C ASP A 605 -16.38 38.63 -13.43
N LEU A 606 -16.57 37.38 -13.80
CA LEU A 606 -17.61 36.54 -13.22
C LEU A 606 -17.07 35.10 -13.09
N PHE A 607 -16.30 34.84 -12.03
CA PHE A 607 -16.24 33.60 -11.21
C PHE A 607 -15.07 33.68 -10.25
#